data_53e4c6a942d860f08daaad63350d58c7
#
_entry.id   53e4c6a942d860f08daaad63350d58c7
#
_cell.length_a   1.000
_cell.length_b   1.000
_cell.length_c   1.000
_cell.angle_alpha   90.00
_cell.angle_beta   90.00
_cell.angle_gamma   90.00
#
_symmetry.space_group_name_H-M   'P 1'
#
loop_
_entity.id
_entity.type
_entity.pdbx_description
1 polymer ?
#
loop_
_entity_poly.entity_id
_entity_poly.type
_entity_poly.pdbx_seq_one_letter_code
_entity_poly.pdbx_strand_id
1 'polypeptide(L)'
;MKLIFDKEYDKHQADPFIFEDDGRFYLYVTGGAGVEAYSSPEPVGPWHYEGVVATIEGGHNFWAPSVIKLDGKYYMYVSCDGENMFEFMHVLSSDKPLGPFGGAKRLYNRFSIDSHAVVTDGGLFLWYSEDNRDTDRIGTRIYVDRMLDPYTPSNECVEMIVPTFDEEIFQRNRYGDGRDWHTIEGAFYFREGDWQYVMYSGACYENDTYHIGYAAAKTDESDLTKLHLVKHTKDGRFDPKIG
;
A
#
# COMPACT_ATOMS: atom_id res chain seq x y z
N MET A 1 2.08 -20.63 -3.50
CA MET A 1 3.47 -20.74 -2.94
C MET A 1 3.34 -20.53 -1.43
N LYS A 2 4.07 -21.26 -0.59
CA LYS A 2 4.05 -21.08 0.87
C LYS A 2 5.39 -20.50 1.29
N LEU A 3 5.37 -19.39 2.03
CA LEU A 3 6.58 -18.84 2.64
C LEU A 3 7.09 -19.80 3.73
N ILE A 4 8.39 -19.98 3.80
CA ILE A 4 9.07 -20.83 4.77
C ILE A 4 9.78 -19.93 5.77
N PHE A 5 9.47 -20.09 7.05
CA PHE A 5 10.16 -19.39 8.13
C PHE A 5 11.15 -20.32 8.82
N ASP A 6 12.22 -19.78 9.37
CA ASP A 6 13.28 -20.54 10.07
C ASP A 6 12.78 -21.19 11.36
N LYS A 7 11.71 -20.65 11.95
CA LYS A 7 10.96 -21.19 13.08
C LYS A 7 9.50 -20.80 13.01
N GLU A 8 8.66 -21.39 13.81
CA GLU A 8 7.27 -20.99 13.97
C GLU A 8 7.20 -19.69 14.78
N TYR A 9 6.45 -18.71 14.26
CA TYR A 9 6.17 -17.45 14.92
C TYR A 9 4.67 -17.41 15.26
N ASP A 10 4.38 -17.24 16.54
CA ASP A 10 2.99 -17.06 17.02
C ASP A 10 2.58 -15.58 16.86
N LYS A 11 2.43 -15.18 15.60
CA LYS A 11 2.07 -13.82 15.23
C LYS A 11 1.12 -13.84 14.05
N HIS A 12 0.06 -13.05 14.15
CA HIS A 12 -0.80 -12.69 13.03
C HIS A 12 -0.27 -11.38 12.45
N GLN A 13 0.32 -11.45 11.26
CA GLN A 13 0.92 -10.29 10.58
C GLN A 13 0.28 -10.14 9.21
N ALA A 14 -0.08 -8.91 8.88
CA ALA A 14 -0.71 -8.54 7.63
C ALA A 14 0.24 -7.71 6.75
N ASP A 15 -0.21 -7.41 5.54
CA ASP A 15 0.37 -6.46 4.59
C ASP A 15 1.86 -6.71 4.30
N PRO A 16 2.22 -7.91 3.85
CA PRO A 16 3.61 -8.24 3.59
C PRO A 16 4.15 -7.47 2.38
N PHE A 17 5.24 -6.74 2.58
CA PHE A 17 6.01 -6.09 1.52
C PHE A 17 7.39 -6.73 1.40
N ILE A 18 7.68 -7.35 0.25
CA ILE A 18 8.99 -7.93 -0.04
C ILE A 18 9.83 -6.95 -0.86
N PHE A 19 11.04 -6.70 -0.37
CA PHE A 19 12.03 -5.85 -1.02
C PHE A 19 13.32 -6.66 -1.27
N GLU A 20 13.88 -6.57 -2.46
CA GLU A 20 15.15 -7.20 -2.82
C GLU A 20 16.25 -6.15 -2.92
N ASP A 21 17.41 -6.43 -2.31
CA ASP A 21 18.61 -5.61 -2.44
C ASP A 21 19.86 -6.48 -2.28
N ASP A 22 20.78 -6.37 -3.21
CA ASP A 22 22.05 -7.11 -3.26
C ASP A 22 21.88 -8.64 -3.14
N GLY A 23 20.83 -9.19 -3.78
CA GLY A 23 20.54 -10.63 -3.77
C GLY A 23 20.03 -11.14 -2.43
N ARG A 24 19.60 -10.28 -1.54
CA ARG A 24 18.95 -10.60 -0.29
C ARG A 24 17.54 -10.02 -0.25
N PHE A 25 16.62 -10.77 0.34
CA PHE A 25 15.22 -10.38 0.45
C PHE A 25 14.89 -9.95 1.87
N TYR A 26 14.08 -8.90 1.95
CA TYR A 26 13.59 -8.30 3.19
C TYR A 26 12.07 -8.27 3.13
N LEU A 27 11.43 -8.77 4.17
CA LEU A 27 9.99 -8.78 4.31
C LEU A 27 9.61 -7.86 5.46
N TYR A 28 8.82 -6.83 5.17
CA TYR A 28 8.27 -5.91 6.16
C TYR A 28 6.79 -6.20 6.33
N VAL A 29 6.28 -6.09 7.55
CA VAL A 29 4.89 -6.42 7.88
C VAL A 29 4.30 -5.43 8.88
N THR A 30 2.99 -5.33 8.85
CA THR A 30 2.19 -4.60 9.85
C THR A 30 2.56 -5.03 11.26
N GLY A 31 2.65 -4.06 12.19
CA GLY A 31 2.95 -4.32 13.59
C GLY A 31 2.31 -3.32 14.54
N GLY A 32 1.96 -3.75 15.74
CA GLY A 32 1.25 -2.91 16.72
C GLY A 32 2.10 -1.79 17.31
N ALA A 33 3.36 -2.07 17.63
CA ALA A 33 4.28 -1.14 18.28
C ALA A 33 5.38 -0.61 17.36
N GLY A 34 5.39 -1.00 16.10
CA GLY A 34 6.37 -0.63 15.09
C GLY A 34 6.31 -1.59 13.91
N VAL A 35 7.00 -1.27 12.83
CA VAL A 35 7.14 -2.17 11.68
C VAL A 35 8.09 -3.31 12.04
N GLU A 36 7.64 -4.54 11.83
CA GLU A 36 8.46 -5.74 12.01
C GLU A 36 9.05 -6.18 10.66
N ALA A 37 10.24 -6.81 10.71
CA ALA A 37 10.91 -7.27 9.51
C ALA A 37 11.50 -8.68 9.65
N TYR A 38 11.68 -9.29 8.49
CA TYR A 38 12.38 -10.55 8.30
C TYR A 38 13.39 -10.41 7.16
N SER A 39 14.39 -11.27 7.12
CA SER A 39 15.31 -11.38 6.00
C SER A 39 15.48 -12.81 5.53
N SER A 40 15.83 -12.99 4.24
CA SER A 40 16.08 -14.30 3.65
C SER A 40 17.06 -14.19 2.47
N PRO A 41 17.87 -15.24 2.21
CA PRO A 41 18.65 -15.33 0.97
C PRO A 41 17.78 -15.66 -0.26
N GLU A 42 16.54 -16.12 -0.07
CA GLU A 42 15.64 -16.57 -1.14
C GLU A 42 14.24 -15.96 -0.96
N PRO A 43 13.49 -15.69 -2.05
CA PRO A 43 12.18 -15.02 -1.94
C PRO A 43 11.10 -15.85 -1.25
N VAL A 44 11.29 -17.16 -1.15
CA VAL A 44 10.38 -18.08 -0.46
C VAL A 44 10.80 -18.37 0.98
N GLY A 45 12.00 -17.96 1.39
CA GLY A 45 12.58 -18.24 2.69
C GLY A 45 13.76 -19.26 2.59
N PRO A 46 14.31 -19.73 3.73
CA PRO A 46 13.76 -19.48 5.08
C PRO A 46 13.87 -18.03 5.54
N TRP A 47 12.77 -17.50 6.04
CA TRP A 47 12.69 -16.16 6.58
C TRP A 47 13.10 -16.13 8.05
N HIS A 48 14.05 -15.26 8.39
CA HIS A 48 14.55 -15.03 9.73
C HIS A 48 13.98 -13.71 10.29
N TYR A 49 13.44 -13.75 11.52
CA TYR A 49 12.90 -12.57 12.18
C TYR A 49 14.00 -11.64 12.66
N GLU A 50 13.96 -10.40 12.23
CA GLU A 50 14.95 -9.36 12.53
C GLU A 50 14.49 -8.38 13.63
N GLY A 51 13.22 -8.46 14.03
CA GLY A 51 12.64 -7.59 15.05
C GLY A 51 11.92 -6.37 14.49
N VAL A 52 11.74 -5.37 15.37
CA VAL A 52 11.14 -4.08 15.00
C VAL A 52 12.22 -3.19 14.38
N VAL A 53 11.98 -2.70 13.17
CA VAL A 53 12.92 -1.91 12.37
C VAL A 53 12.56 -0.44 12.25
N ALA A 54 11.30 -0.08 12.55
CA ALA A 54 10.81 1.29 12.53
C ALA A 54 9.81 1.53 13.66
N THR A 55 9.91 2.69 14.31
CA THR A 55 8.96 3.20 15.31
C THR A 55 8.78 4.69 15.14
N ILE A 56 7.63 5.22 15.58
CA ILE A 56 7.35 6.65 15.68
C ILE A 56 6.92 6.92 17.11
N GLU A 57 7.45 7.94 17.74
CA GLU A 57 7.11 8.30 19.13
C GLU A 57 5.60 8.61 19.24
N GLY A 58 4.92 7.91 20.15
CA GLY A 58 3.47 8.01 20.33
C GLY A 58 2.63 7.35 19.22
N GLY A 59 3.27 6.71 18.24
CA GLY A 59 2.58 5.97 17.17
C GLY A 59 2.23 4.55 17.58
N HIS A 60 1.09 4.07 17.09
CA HIS A 60 0.59 2.72 17.26
C HIS A 60 0.06 2.20 15.91
N ASN A 61 -0.17 0.89 15.82
CA ASN A 61 -0.80 0.27 14.64
C ASN A 61 -0.11 0.66 13.33
N PHE A 62 1.15 0.24 13.17
CA PHE A 62 1.94 0.51 11.97
C PHE A 62 1.48 -0.39 10.83
N TRP A 63 0.71 0.16 9.88
CA TRP A 63 0.06 -0.61 8.82
C TRP A 63 0.77 -0.45 7.47
N ALA A 64 0.79 -1.57 6.72
CA ALA A 64 1.17 -1.68 5.33
C ALA A 64 2.46 -0.91 4.97
N PRO A 65 3.61 -1.28 5.56
CA PRO A 65 4.87 -0.65 5.23
C PRO A 65 5.29 -0.98 3.79
N SER A 66 5.84 0.00 3.08
CA SER A 66 6.55 -0.21 1.83
C SER A 66 7.93 0.45 1.86
N VAL A 67 8.90 -0.12 1.15
CA VAL A 67 10.28 0.36 1.16
C VAL A 67 10.78 0.58 -0.26
N ILE A 68 11.50 1.67 -0.47
CA ILE A 68 12.21 1.95 -1.71
C ILE A 68 13.63 2.42 -1.41
N LYS A 69 14.58 2.09 -2.29
CA LYS A 69 15.97 2.56 -2.22
C LYS A 69 16.21 3.63 -3.28
N LEU A 70 16.65 4.81 -2.85
CA LEU A 70 16.98 5.94 -3.72
C LEU A 70 18.33 6.50 -3.30
N ASP A 71 19.26 6.65 -4.23
CA ASP A 71 20.60 7.20 -4.00
C ASP A 71 21.33 6.55 -2.81
N GLY A 72 21.18 5.23 -2.67
CA GLY A 72 21.84 4.45 -1.62
C GLY A 72 21.18 4.52 -0.23
N LYS A 73 20.07 5.26 -0.10
CA LYS A 73 19.30 5.39 1.14
C LYS A 73 17.94 4.69 1.02
N TYR A 74 17.46 4.10 2.10
CA TYR A 74 16.18 3.42 2.15
C TYR A 74 15.13 4.35 2.76
N TYR A 75 13.96 4.38 2.12
CA TYR A 75 12.80 5.14 2.56
C TYR A 75 11.66 4.17 2.81
N MET A 76 11.12 4.19 4.01
CA MET A 76 9.96 3.40 4.39
C MET A 76 8.75 4.32 4.49
N TYR A 77 7.70 3.98 3.78
CA TYR A 77 6.39 4.60 3.89
C TYR A 77 5.50 3.68 4.69
N VAL A 78 4.81 4.21 5.67
CA VAL A 78 3.95 3.44 6.59
C VAL A 78 2.89 4.35 7.18
N SER A 79 1.69 3.85 7.38
CA SER A 79 0.69 4.55 8.17
C SER A 79 0.73 4.11 9.62
N CYS A 80 0.48 5.03 10.51
CA CYS A 80 0.27 4.73 11.92
C CYS A 80 -0.70 5.73 12.54
N ASP A 81 -1.42 5.29 13.56
CA ASP A 81 -2.25 6.15 14.37
C ASP A 81 -1.42 6.90 15.43
N GLY A 82 -1.97 7.99 15.91
CA GLY A 82 -1.49 8.74 17.04
C GLY A 82 -2.60 8.89 18.09
N GLU A 83 -2.55 9.97 18.86
CA GLU A 83 -3.51 10.24 19.95
C GLU A 83 -4.99 10.24 19.55
N ASN A 84 -5.31 10.36 18.26
CA ASN A 84 -6.69 10.46 17.75
C ASN A 84 -7.23 9.18 17.10
N MET A 85 -6.51 8.07 17.14
CA MET A 85 -6.88 6.81 16.47
C MET A 85 -7.16 6.97 14.96
N PHE A 86 -6.49 7.93 14.31
CA PHE A 86 -6.54 8.16 12.87
C PHE A 86 -5.21 7.76 12.25
N GLU A 87 -5.28 6.98 11.18
CA GLU A 87 -4.11 6.56 10.42
C GLU A 87 -3.61 7.66 9.48
N PHE A 88 -2.35 7.99 9.64
CA PHE A 88 -1.67 8.98 8.80
C PHE A 88 -0.40 8.38 8.19
N MET A 89 -0.23 8.63 6.90
CA MET A 89 0.98 8.23 6.17
C MET A 89 2.20 9.01 6.65
N HIS A 90 3.27 8.27 6.94
CA HIS A 90 4.59 8.80 7.30
C HIS A 90 5.66 8.23 6.38
N VAL A 91 6.76 8.96 6.26
CA VAL A 91 8.01 8.47 5.69
C VAL A 91 9.11 8.51 6.74
N LEU A 92 9.88 7.44 6.80
CA LEU A 92 11.10 7.32 7.61
C LEU A 92 12.25 6.94 6.69
N SER A 93 13.49 7.10 7.14
CA SER A 93 14.63 6.69 6.33
C SER A 93 15.71 5.99 7.14
N SER A 94 16.54 5.21 6.43
CA SER A 94 17.69 4.50 7.00
C SER A 94 18.79 4.34 5.95
N ASP A 95 20.02 4.15 6.40
CA ASP A 95 21.15 3.77 5.55
C ASP A 95 21.27 2.24 5.36
N LYS A 96 20.35 1.48 5.96
CA LYS A 96 20.31 0.00 5.90
C LYS A 96 18.88 -0.50 5.68
N PRO A 97 18.70 -1.62 4.96
CA PRO A 97 17.37 -2.17 4.69
C PRO A 97 16.63 -2.61 5.97
N LEU A 98 17.35 -3.05 7.00
CA LEU A 98 16.78 -3.45 8.30
C LEU A 98 16.81 -2.33 9.34
N GLY A 99 17.00 -1.10 8.93
CA GLY A 99 16.93 0.05 9.80
C GLY A 99 18.12 0.20 10.74
N PRO A 100 17.93 0.83 11.94
CA PRO A 100 16.64 1.44 12.34
C PRO A 100 16.22 2.57 11.39
N PHE A 101 14.96 2.56 11.01
CA PHE A 101 14.37 3.68 10.29
C PHE A 101 13.98 4.79 11.26
N GLY A 102 14.31 6.04 10.90
CA GLY A 102 14.08 7.19 11.76
C GLY A 102 13.77 8.46 10.98
N GLY A 103 13.68 9.60 11.69
CA GLY A 103 13.39 10.88 11.08
C GLY A 103 11.98 10.96 10.49
N ALA A 104 11.01 10.37 11.17
CA ALA A 104 9.63 10.30 10.71
C ALA A 104 9.07 11.67 10.32
N LYS A 105 8.50 11.76 9.12
CA LYS A 105 7.77 12.93 8.62
C LYS A 105 6.41 12.49 8.15
N ARG A 106 5.36 13.08 8.69
CA ARG A 106 3.98 12.92 8.21
C ARG A 106 3.81 13.55 6.83
N LEU A 107 3.20 12.81 5.90
CA LEU A 107 3.04 13.26 4.51
C LEU A 107 1.72 14.01 4.29
N TYR A 108 0.62 13.51 4.85
CA TYR A 108 -0.71 14.07 4.64
C TYR A 108 -1.39 14.41 5.97
N ASN A 109 -2.25 15.43 5.98
CA ASN A 109 -3.07 15.83 7.13
C ASN A 109 -4.49 15.25 7.05
N ARG A 110 -4.63 14.07 6.46
CA ARG A 110 -5.88 13.33 6.28
C ARG A 110 -5.60 11.84 6.40
N PHE A 111 -6.66 11.05 6.60
CA PHE A 111 -6.57 9.60 6.61
C PHE A 111 -5.85 9.12 5.32
N SER A 112 -4.81 8.31 5.48
CA SER A 112 -4.02 7.80 4.37
C SER A 112 -3.27 6.54 4.79
N ILE A 113 -3.49 5.44 4.05
CA ILE A 113 -2.97 4.11 4.35
C ILE A 113 -2.41 3.43 3.11
N ASP A 114 -1.76 2.28 3.27
CA ASP A 114 -1.39 1.31 2.23
C ASP A 114 -0.50 1.91 1.15
N SER A 115 0.66 2.34 1.56
CA SER A 115 1.62 2.98 0.65
C SER A 115 2.29 2.01 -0.31
N HIS A 116 2.53 2.46 -1.54
CA HIS A 116 3.47 1.84 -2.47
C HIS A 116 4.22 2.91 -3.27
N ALA A 117 5.48 3.11 -2.92
CA ALA A 117 6.35 4.07 -3.63
C ALA A 117 6.96 3.44 -4.87
N VAL A 118 6.94 4.17 -5.99
CA VAL A 118 7.39 3.69 -7.30
C VAL A 118 8.21 4.76 -8.01
N VAL A 119 9.33 4.37 -8.61
CA VAL A 119 10.10 5.21 -9.54
C VAL A 119 9.88 4.75 -10.97
N THR A 120 9.61 5.71 -11.83
CA THR A 120 9.57 5.54 -13.29
C THR A 120 10.44 6.61 -13.97
N ASP A 121 10.55 6.59 -15.28
CA ASP A 121 11.18 7.69 -16.02
C ASP A 121 10.42 9.02 -15.84
N GLY A 122 9.17 8.98 -15.43
CA GLY A 122 8.33 10.14 -15.11
C GLY A 122 8.57 10.74 -13.73
N GLY A 123 9.29 10.05 -12.83
CA GLY A 123 9.62 10.51 -11.49
C GLY A 123 9.29 9.51 -10.38
N LEU A 124 9.24 10.01 -9.15
CA LEU A 124 8.82 9.27 -7.96
C LEU A 124 7.32 9.49 -7.73
N PHE A 125 6.61 8.40 -7.47
CA PHE A 125 5.17 8.38 -7.21
C PHE A 125 4.87 7.59 -5.97
N LEU A 126 3.82 8.00 -5.25
CA LEU A 126 3.29 7.29 -4.09
C LEU A 126 1.83 6.91 -4.35
N TRP A 127 1.57 5.61 -4.46
CA TRP A 127 0.23 5.04 -4.41
C TRP A 127 -0.19 4.90 -2.96
N TYR A 128 -1.46 5.17 -2.66
CA TYR A 128 -2.00 5.02 -1.31
C TYR A 128 -3.53 4.95 -1.34
N SER A 129 -4.12 4.60 -0.22
CA SER A 129 -5.57 4.52 -0.05
C SER A 129 -6.06 5.64 0.86
N GLU A 130 -7.23 6.19 0.54
CA GLU A 130 -7.89 7.27 1.27
C GLU A 130 -9.41 7.10 1.20
N ASP A 131 -10.10 7.53 2.27
CA ASP A 131 -11.56 7.53 2.33
C ASP A 131 -12.17 8.72 1.57
N ASN A 132 -13.21 8.45 0.79
CA ASN A 132 -14.03 9.49 0.19
C ASN A 132 -15.52 9.26 0.50
N ARG A 133 -16.16 10.25 1.13
CA ARG A 133 -17.57 10.21 1.56
C ARG A 133 -18.48 11.06 0.69
N ASP A 134 -17.92 11.83 -0.25
CA ASP A 134 -18.64 12.78 -1.10
C ASP A 134 -18.97 12.19 -2.48
N THR A 135 -19.29 10.88 -2.50
CA THR A 135 -19.59 10.13 -3.71
C THR A 135 -20.77 9.20 -3.50
N ASP A 136 -21.34 8.66 -4.58
CA ASP A 136 -22.44 7.68 -4.52
C ASP A 136 -21.99 6.37 -3.86
N ARG A 137 -20.77 5.89 -4.17
CA ARG A 137 -20.15 4.72 -3.55
C ARG A 137 -19.09 5.22 -2.56
N ILE A 138 -19.53 5.55 -1.35
CA ILE A 138 -18.64 6.01 -0.27
C ILE A 138 -17.68 4.90 0.15
N GLY A 139 -16.48 5.29 0.57
CA GLY A 139 -15.50 4.36 1.12
C GLY A 139 -14.07 4.61 0.69
N THR A 140 -13.23 3.61 0.91
CA THR A 140 -11.79 3.66 0.63
C THR A 140 -11.53 3.45 -0.85
N ARG A 141 -10.61 4.21 -1.41
CA ARG A 141 -10.22 4.18 -2.83
C ARG A 141 -8.75 4.50 -3.01
N ILE A 142 -8.22 4.25 -4.20
CA ILE A 142 -6.80 4.33 -4.48
C ILE A 142 -6.47 5.62 -5.21
N TYR A 143 -5.46 6.30 -4.69
CA TYR A 143 -4.88 7.53 -5.22
C TYR A 143 -3.42 7.31 -5.62
N VAL A 144 -2.93 8.17 -6.50
CA VAL A 144 -1.51 8.35 -6.77
C VAL A 144 -1.15 9.82 -6.63
N ASP A 145 -0.03 10.11 -6.00
CA ASP A 145 0.54 11.45 -5.92
C ASP A 145 1.97 11.44 -6.47
N ARG A 146 2.36 12.50 -7.15
CA ARG A 146 3.75 12.72 -7.52
C ARG A 146 4.52 13.18 -6.29
N MET A 147 5.68 12.59 -6.06
CA MET A 147 6.58 13.02 -4.99
C MET A 147 7.63 13.97 -5.56
N LEU A 148 7.81 15.15 -4.94
CA LEU A 148 8.83 16.13 -5.29
C LEU A 148 10.22 15.69 -4.81
N ASP A 149 10.25 15.00 -3.71
CA ASP A 149 11.36 14.26 -3.11
C ASP A 149 10.77 13.16 -2.21
N PRO A 150 11.56 12.24 -1.63
CA PRO A 150 11.02 11.15 -0.80
C PRO A 150 10.16 11.58 0.40
N TYR A 151 10.26 12.83 0.83
CA TYR A 151 9.57 13.40 1.99
C TYR A 151 8.43 14.36 1.63
N THR A 152 8.25 14.69 0.34
CA THR A 152 7.37 15.81 -0.03
C THR A 152 6.44 15.42 -1.17
N PRO A 153 5.18 15.09 -0.87
CA PRO A 153 4.16 14.91 -1.89
C PRO A 153 3.83 16.23 -2.59
N SER A 154 3.45 16.18 -3.86
CA SER A 154 2.99 17.37 -4.60
C SER A 154 1.67 17.90 -4.05
N ASN A 155 0.87 17.04 -3.41
CA ASN A 155 -0.52 17.28 -3.02
C ASN A 155 -1.47 17.56 -4.21
N GLU A 156 -1.08 17.14 -5.41
CA GLU A 156 -1.90 17.13 -6.62
C GLU A 156 -2.32 15.69 -6.95
N CYS A 157 -2.77 14.96 -5.93
CA CYS A 157 -3.11 13.54 -6.03
C CYS A 157 -4.27 13.31 -7.00
N VAL A 158 -4.21 12.19 -7.71
CA VAL A 158 -5.23 11.75 -8.65
C VAL A 158 -5.92 10.50 -8.10
N GLU A 159 -7.27 10.52 -8.09
CA GLU A 159 -8.09 9.35 -7.78
C GLU A 159 -8.04 8.38 -8.96
N MET A 160 -7.39 7.22 -8.77
CA MET A 160 -7.03 6.32 -9.87
C MET A 160 -7.97 5.11 -9.98
N ILE A 161 -8.31 4.51 -8.86
CA ILE A 161 -9.20 3.35 -8.83
C ILE A 161 -10.26 3.58 -7.77
N VAL A 162 -11.52 3.47 -8.19
CA VAL A 162 -12.69 3.72 -7.34
C VAL A 162 -13.54 2.46 -7.20
N PRO A 163 -14.32 2.31 -6.13
CA PRO A 163 -15.29 1.22 -6.02
C PRO A 163 -16.36 1.30 -7.12
N THR A 164 -16.53 0.21 -7.86
CA THR A 164 -17.50 0.13 -8.97
C THR A 164 -18.40 -1.10 -8.88
N PHE A 165 -18.00 -2.11 -8.11
CA PHE A 165 -18.70 -3.37 -7.98
C PHE A 165 -19.29 -3.55 -6.59
N ASP A 166 -20.39 -4.30 -6.49
CA ASP A 166 -20.97 -4.66 -5.19
C ASP A 166 -20.14 -5.69 -4.42
N GLU A 167 -19.28 -6.42 -5.12
CA GLU A 167 -18.26 -7.28 -4.52
C GLU A 167 -17.23 -6.53 -3.67
N GLU A 168 -17.14 -5.20 -3.80
CA GLU A 168 -16.25 -4.33 -3.05
C GLU A 168 -16.93 -3.70 -1.82
N ILE A 169 -18.15 -4.10 -1.52
CA ILE A 169 -18.85 -3.64 -0.30
C ILE A 169 -18.17 -4.25 0.92
N PHE A 170 -17.60 -3.37 1.76
CA PHE A 170 -17.09 -3.74 3.08
C PHE A 170 -18.24 -4.00 4.06
N GLN A 171 -19.19 -3.05 4.13
CA GLN A 171 -20.31 -3.14 5.05
C GLN A 171 -21.53 -2.38 4.51
N ARG A 172 -22.64 -3.09 4.44
CA ARG A 172 -23.91 -2.47 4.05
C ARG A 172 -24.42 -1.57 5.16
N ASN A 173 -24.93 -0.39 4.73
CA ASN A 173 -25.53 0.61 5.62
C ASN A 173 -24.68 0.91 6.88
N ARG A 174 -23.35 1.05 6.70
CA ARG A 174 -22.37 1.14 7.80
C ARG A 174 -22.70 2.23 8.84
N TYR A 175 -23.21 3.36 8.38
CA TYR A 175 -23.52 4.51 9.23
C TYR A 175 -25.00 4.72 9.49
N GLY A 176 -25.88 3.81 9.04
CA GLY A 176 -27.33 3.91 9.24
C GLY A 176 -28.02 4.97 8.35
N ASP A 177 -27.32 5.51 7.36
CA ASP A 177 -27.80 6.52 6.42
C ASP A 177 -28.30 5.94 5.07
N GLY A 178 -28.32 4.62 4.96
CA GLY A 178 -28.74 3.87 3.78
C GLY A 178 -27.64 3.64 2.75
N ARG A 179 -26.42 4.22 2.93
CA ARG A 179 -25.30 4.02 2.01
C ARG A 179 -24.41 2.86 2.46
N ASP A 180 -24.00 2.06 1.49
CA ASP A 180 -23.03 0.99 1.69
C ASP A 180 -21.61 1.55 1.69
N TRP A 181 -20.77 1.08 2.59
CA TRP A 181 -19.35 1.39 2.60
C TRP A 181 -18.60 0.41 1.72
N HIS A 182 -17.82 0.92 0.80
CA HIS A 182 -16.98 0.13 -0.10
C HIS A 182 -15.51 0.26 0.33
N THR A 183 -14.72 -0.77 0.06
CA THR A 183 -13.28 -0.73 0.27
C THR A 183 -12.56 -1.32 -0.93
N ILE A 184 -11.65 -0.54 -1.48
CA ILE A 184 -10.53 -0.97 -2.31
C ILE A 184 -9.27 -0.30 -1.76
N GLU A 185 -8.24 -1.11 -1.49
CA GLU A 185 -7.05 -0.68 -0.76
C GLU A 185 -5.81 -1.49 -1.16
N GLY A 186 -4.63 -1.19 -0.61
CA GLY A 186 -3.45 -2.00 -0.80
C GLY A 186 -2.90 -1.98 -2.23
N ALA A 187 -2.83 -0.80 -2.86
CA ALA A 187 -2.36 -0.66 -4.23
C ALA A 187 -0.93 -1.17 -4.40
N PHE A 188 -0.72 -2.08 -5.34
CA PHE A 188 0.60 -2.56 -5.75
C PHE A 188 0.76 -2.43 -7.26
N TYR A 189 1.56 -1.43 -7.67
CA TYR A 189 1.87 -1.18 -9.07
C TYR A 189 3.05 -2.04 -9.54
N PHE A 190 2.95 -2.56 -10.76
CA PHE A 190 4.08 -3.17 -11.48
C PHE A 190 3.89 -3.05 -13.00
N ARG A 191 4.98 -3.21 -13.72
CA ARG A 191 4.99 -3.23 -15.19
C ARG A 191 5.48 -4.58 -15.69
N GLU A 192 4.79 -5.12 -16.69
CA GLU A 192 5.19 -6.31 -17.41
C GLU A 192 5.03 -6.08 -18.92
N GLY A 193 6.16 -6.01 -19.62
CA GLY A 193 6.19 -5.67 -21.05
C GLY A 193 5.55 -4.30 -21.34
N ASP A 194 4.55 -4.29 -22.22
CA ASP A 194 3.80 -3.08 -22.60
C ASP A 194 2.65 -2.74 -21.64
N TRP A 195 2.43 -3.56 -20.63
CA TRP A 195 1.31 -3.40 -19.71
C TRP A 195 1.76 -2.87 -18.36
N GLN A 196 0.94 -2.00 -17.79
CA GLN A 196 1.05 -1.49 -16.44
C GLN A 196 -0.15 -1.96 -15.63
N TYR A 197 0.10 -2.47 -14.43
CA TYR A 197 -0.89 -3.08 -13.56
C TYR A 197 -0.89 -2.41 -12.20
N VAL A 198 -2.07 -2.30 -11.61
CA VAL A 198 -2.24 -2.00 -10.18
C VAL A 198 -3.13 -3.08 -9.59
N MET A 199 -2.56 -3.93 -8.75
CA MET A 199 -3.32 -4.86 -7.92
C MET A 199 -3.85 -4.12 -6.68
N TYR A 200 -4.97 -4.56 -6.17
CA TYR A 200 -5.58 -4.02 -4.96
C TYR A 200 -6.37 -5.09 -4.22
N SER A 201 -6.63 -4.86 -2.94
CA SER A 201 -7.55 -5.66 -2.13
C SER A 201 -8.93 -4.99 -2.11
N GLY A 202 -9.99 -5.78 -2.10
CA GLY A 202 -11.37 -5.29 -2.10
C GLY A 202 -12.26 -6.00 -1.09
N ALA A 203 -13.33 -5.34 -0.66
CA ALA A 203 -14.34 -5.79 0.30
C ALA A 203 -13.85 -5.83 1.77
N CYS A 204 -14.34 -6.77 2.58
CA CYS A 204 -14.17 -6.79 4.03
C CYS A 204 -13.10 -7.78 4.45
N TYR A 205 -11.98 -7.29 5.02
CA TYR A 205 -10.89 -8.12 5.50
C TYR A 205 -11.27 -9.01 6.69
N GLU A 206 -12.41 -8.76 7.33
CA GLU A 206 -12.88 -9.53 8.49
C GLU A 206 -13.61 -10.83 8.10
N ASN A 207 -13.81 -11.07 6.80
CA ASN A 207 -14.54 -12.24 6.32
C ASN A 207 -14.03 -12.72 4.94
N ASP A 208 -14.67 -13.75 4.39
CA ASP A 208 -14.29 -14.43 3.15
C ASP A 208 -14.65 -13.67 1.86
N THR A 209 -15.19 -12.45 1.96
CA THR A 209 -15.42 -11.59 0.80
C THR A 209 -14.17 -10.85 0.36
N TYR A 210 -13.14 -10.76 1.21
CA TYR A 210 -11.89 -10.10 0.89
C TYR A 210 -11.18 -10.77 -0.28
N HIS A 211 -10.86 -10.01 -1.30
CA HIS A 211 -10.31 -10.54 -2.54
C HIS A 211 -9.29 -9.59 -3.17
N ILE A 212 -8.51 -10.13 -4.09
CA ILE A 212 -7.58 -9.33 -4.91
C ILE A 212 -8.26 -9.00 -6.23
N GLY A 213 -8.30 -7.71 -6.55
CA GLY A 213 -8.65 -7.17 -7.85
C GLY A 213 -7.44 -6.57 -8.56
N TYR A 214 -7.60 -6.16 -9.81
CA TYR A 214 -6.59 -5.40 -10.52
C TYR A 214 -7.18 -4.47 -11.56
N ALA A 215 -6.43 -3.42 -11.86
CA ALA A 215 -6.66 -2.54 -13.00
C ALA A 215 -5.39 -2.50 -13.86
N ALA A 216 -5.54 -2.34 -15.17
CA ALA A 216 -4.41 -2.38 -16.10
C ALA A 216 -4.56 -1.39 -17.24
N ALA A 217 -3.44 -0.96 -17.80
CA ALA A 217 -3.36 -0.17 -19.02
C ALA A 217 -2.24 -0.68 -19.93
N LYS A 218 -2.48 -0.72 -21.23
CA LYS A 218 -1.44 -0.96 -22.22
C LYS A 218 -0.88 0.37 -22.70
N THR A 219 0.23 0.81 -22.11
CA THR A 219 0.79 2.12 -22.40
C THR A 219 2.26 2.20 -21.99
N ASP A 220 3.00 3.11 -22.62
CA ASP A 220 4.37 3.50 -22.26
C ASP A 220 4.42 4.77 -21.39
N GLU A 221 3.26 5.30 -20.96
CA GLU A 221 3.18 6.46 -20.08
C GLU A 221 4.01 6.24 -18.80
N SER A 222 4.92 7.15 -18.52
CA SER A 222 5.78 7.10 -17.35
C SER A 222 5.31 7.99 -16.20
N ASP A 223 4.41 8.93 -16.46
CA ASP A 223 3.74 9.74 -15.44
C ASP A 223 2.53 8.98 -14.91
N LEU A 224 2.68 8.34 -13.76
CA LEU A 224 1.65 7.49 -13.19
C LEU A 224 0.35 8.23 -12.84
N THR A 225 0.39 9.56 -12.70
CA THR A 225 -0.82 10.38 -12.50
C THR A 225 -1.68 10.52 -13.76
N LYS A 226 -1.16 10.11 -14.92
CA LYS A 226 -1.84 10.16 -16.22
C LYS A 226 -2.27 8.80 -16.75
N LEU A 227 -2.12 7.74 -15.96
CA LEU A 227 -2.55 6.42 -16.37
C LEU A 227 -4.06 6.35 -16.52
N HIS A 228 -4.50 5.74 -17.61
CA HIS A 228 -5.90 5.37 -17.84
C HIS A 228 -6.06 3.87 -17.57
N LEU A 229 -6.18 3.54 -16.29
CA LEU A 229 -6.33 2.17 -15.84
C LEU A 229 -7.74 1.65 -16.05
N VAL A 230 -7.84 0.44 -16.56
CA VAL A 230 -9.10 -0.25 -16.70
C VAL A 230 -9.19 -1.36 -15.67
N LYS A 231 -10.21 -1.28 -14.84
CA LYS A 231 -10.50 -2.22 -13.79
C LYS A 231 -11.06 -3.51 -14.36
N HIS A 232 -10.54 -4.65 -13.90
CA HIS A 232 -11.00 -5.97 -14.27
C HIS A 232 -11.79 -6.58 -13.13
N THR A 233 -12.96 -7.14 -13.47
CA THR A 233 -13.77 -7.85 -12.50
C THR A 233 -13.16 -9.21 -12.17
N LYS A 234 -13.60 -9.79 -11.05
CA LYS A 234 -13.35 -11.17 -10.63
C LYS A 234 -13.54 -12.21 -11.75
N ASP A 235 -14.44 -11.95 -12.71
CA ASP A 235 -14.71 -12.82 -13.86
C ASP A 235 -13.84 -12.48 -15.10
N GLY A 236 -12.86 -11.60 -14.95
CA GLY A 236 -12.05 -11.10 -16.06
C GLY A 236 -12.81 -10.20 -17.03
N ARG A 237 -13.99 -9.75 -16.66
CA ARG A 237 -14.75 -8.78 -17.46
C ARG A 237 -14.21 -7.37 -17.25
N PHE A 238 -14.17 -6.66 -18.32
CA PHE A 238 -13.78 -5.28 -18.39
C PHE A 238 -14.89 -4.37 -17.83
N ASP A 239 -14.55 -3.42 -16.96
CA ASP A 239 -15.48 -2.36 -16.58
C ASP A 239 -15.30 -1.13 -17.49
N PRO A 240 -16.23 -0.87 -18.43
CA PRO A 240 -16.11 0.26 -19.34
C PRO A 240 -16.35 1.64 -18.69
N LYS A 241 -16.62 1.69 -17.38
CA LYS A 241 -16.89 2.94 -16.67
C LYS A 241 -15.63 3.63 -16.15
N ILE A 242 -14.48 2.99 -16.30
CA ILE A 242 -13.16 3.53 -15.91
C ILE A 242 -12.34 3.65 -17.19
N GLY A 243 -12.68 4.59 -18.01
CA GLY A 243 -11.98 4.93 -19.24
C GLY A 243 -12.11 6.42 -19.49
#